data_e757d8e22a729bfb056d8909188f03d1
#
_entry.id   e757d8e22a729bfb056d8909188f03d1
#
_cell.length_a   1.000
_cell.length_b   1.000
_cell.length_c   1.000
_cell.angle_alpha   90.00
_cell.angle_beta   90.00
_cell.angle_gamma   90.00
#
_symmetry.space_group_name_H-M   'P 1'
#
loop_
_entity.id
_entity.type
_entity.pdbx_description
1 polymer ?
#
loop_
_entity_poly.entity_id
_entity_poly.type
_entity_poly.pdbx_seq_one_letter_code
_entity_poly.pdbx_strand_id
1 'polypeptide(L)'
;DKLVVSVRSEAAENLVIRPKSNLLSSETTESIENMRNSVGIYDRDGNRLATVRDEEAVRLYGLMETHITQQDGEDAQAEARQVLEEKGLSRTITVSCIGDTRLTTGKTVVVRQPATGLSGVFWIESDQHSWSGGSYMTTLELELRNMMYQSESGGDLE
;
A
#
# COMPACT_ATOMS: atom_id res chain seq x y z
N ASP A 1 15.83 6.02 -26.67
CA ASP A 1 15.18 5.77 -25.38
C ASP A 1 14.16 4.66 -25.56
N LYS A 2 14.23 3.62 -24.73
CA LYS A 2 13.33 2.48 -24.76
C LYS A 2 12.46 2.50 -23.51
N LEU A 3 11.15 2.70 -23.68
CA LEU A 3 10.20 2.54 -22.58
C LEU A 3 10.08 1.04 -22.28
N VAL A 4 10.40 0.65 -21.04
CA VAL A 4 10.20 -0.72 -20.54
C VAL A 4 9.04 -0.67 -19.57
N VAL A 5 7.92 -1.30 -19.92
CA VAL A 5 6.79 -1.53 -19.03
C VAL A 5 6.95 -2.92 -18.45
N SER A 6 7.13 -3.04 -17.14
CA SER A 6 7.19 -4.33 -16.43
C SER A 6 5.96 -4.49 -15.56
N VAL A 7 5.35 -5.67 -15.60
CA VAL A 7 4.31 -6.07 -14.65
C VAL A 7 5.00 -6.47 -13.34
N ARG A 8 4.36 -6.19 -12.18
CA ARG A 8 4.84 -6.68 -10.88
C ARG A 8 5.11 -8.18 -10.98
N SER A 9 6.37 -8.57 -10.81
CA SER A 9 6.82 -9.95 -10.97
C SER A 9 6.89 -10.65 -9.63
N GLU A 10 6.28 -11.82 -9.51
CA GLU A 10 6.34 -12.67 -8.32
C GLU A 10 7.72 -13.31 -8.06
N ALA A 11 8.69 -13.14 -8.95
CA ALA A 11 10.03 -13.64 -8.76
C ALA A 11 10.71 -12.89 -7.58
N ALA A 12 10.31 -13.26 -6.37
CA ALA A 12 11.10 -13.01 -5.18
C ALA A 12 12.41 -13.81 -5.32
N GLU A 13 13.43 -13.20 -5.88
CA GLU A 13 14.76 -13.54 -5.38
C GLU A 13 14.66 -13.28 -3.88
N ASN A 14 15.07 -14.25 -3.05
CA ASN A 14 15.00 -14.19 -1.59
C ASN A 14 15.90 -13.08 -1.00
N LEU A 15 15.64 -11.83 -1.42
CA LEU A 15 16.32 -10.66 -0.90
C LEU A 15 15.77 -10.38 0.49
N VAL A 16 16.62 -10.51 1.50
CA VAL A 16 16.25 -10.30 2.89
C VAL A 16 16.99 -9.09 3.44
N ILE A 17 16.23 -8.11 3.94
CA ILE A 17 16.75 -6.97 4.67
C ILE A 17 16.55 -7.23 6.17
N ARG A 18 17.62 -7.15 6.95
CA ARG A 18 17.61 -7.45 8.40
C ARG A 18 18.63 -6.62 9.17
N PRO A 19 18.35 -6.32 10.47
CA PRO A 19 19.32 -5.68 11.37
C PRO A 19 20.62 -6.44 11.47
N LYS A 20 21.70 -5.72 11.76
CA LYS A 20 23.06 -6.24 11.92
C LYS A 20 23.64 -6.93 10.67
N SER A 21 22.97 -6.80 9.52
CA SER A 21 23.44 -7.33 8.25
C SER A 21 23.47 -6.20 7.21
N ASN A 22 22.33 -5.88 6.62
CA ASN A 22 22.23 -4.92 5.53
C ASN A 22 21.21 -3.80 5.77
N LEU A 23 20.38 -3.87 6.81
CA LEU A 23 19.45 -2.79 7.19
C LEU A 23 20.25 -1.64 7.84
N LEU A 24 20.07 -0.42 7.33
CA LEU A 24 20.64 0.81 7.90
C LEU A 24 19.60 1.57 8.73
N SER A 25 18.42 1.79 8.17
CA SER A 25 17.30 2.43 8.86
C SER A 25 15.96 1.92 8.33
N SER A 26 14.93 2.04 9.16
CA SER A 26 13.54 1.83 8.76
C SER A 26 12.65 2.86 9.44
N GLU A 27 11.71 3.41 8.69
CA GLU A 27 10.73 4.39 9.16
C GLU A 27 9.36 4.00 8.63
N THR A 28 8.33 4.20 9.46
CA THR A 28 6.93 4.07 9.06
C THR A 28 6.24 5.39 9.35
N THR A 29 5.73 6.03 8.31
CA THR A 29 4.98 7.27 8.40
C THR A 29 3.51 6.98 8.12
N GLU A 30 2.62 7.44 8.99
CA GLU A 30 1.18 7.40 8.80
C GLU A 30 0.66 8.81 8.52
N SER A 31 -0.23 8.95 7.55
CA SER A 31 -0.83 10.23 7.17
C SER A 31 -2.33 10.11 6.97
N ILE A 32 -3.04 11.09 7.51
CA ILE A 32 -4.48 11.28 7.34
C ILE A 32 -4.83 12.42 6.35
N GLU A 33 -3.83 13.00 5.70
CA GLU A 33 -3.99 14.21 4.86
C GLU A 33 -5.06 14.03 3.77
N ASN A 34 -5.05 12.89 3.09
CA ASN A 34 -6.03 12.57 2.04
C ASN A 34 -7.11 11.59 2.49
N MET A 35 -7.18 11.32 3.80
CA MET A 35 -8.11 10.35 4.35
C MET A 35 -9.56 10.76 4.11
N ARG A 36 -10.38 9.76 3.79
CA ARG A 36 -11.84 9.85 3.79
C ARG A 36 -12.37 8.65 4.57
N ASN A 37 -13.18 8.93 5.60
CA ASN A 37 -13.76 7.91 6.48
C ASN A 37 -15.29 7.93 6.47
N SER A 38 -15.88 8.75 5.61
CA SER A 38 -17.31 8.80 5.36
C SER A 38 -17.59 9.15 3.91
N VAL A 39 -18.50 8.43 3.27
CA VAL A 39 -18.92 8.67 1.89
C VAL A 39 -20.42 8.84 1.87
N GLY A 40 -20.88 10.05 1.51
CA GLY A 40 -22.30 10.33 1.23
C GLY A 40 -22.64 9.90 -0.20
N ILE A 41 -23.74 9.16 -0.35
CA ILE A 41 -24.27 8.75 -1.66
C ILE A 41 -25.45 9.64 -1.98
N TYR A 42 -25.42 10.28 -3.13
CA TYR A 42 -26.46 11.22 -3.58
C TYR A 42 -27.05 10.78 -4.92
N ASP A 43 -28.32 11.16 -5.16
CA ASP A 43 -28.92 11.04 -6.49
C ASP A 43 -28.48 12.20 -7.41
N ARG A 44 -28.97 12.17 -8.66
CA ARG A 44 -28.68 13.24 -9.64
C ARG A 44 -29.33 14.58 -9.30
N ASP A 45 -30.36 14.56 -8.46
CA ASP A 45 -31.09 15.75 -8.00
C ASP A 45 -30.46 16.35 -6.73
N GLY A 46 -29.40 15.72 -6.20
CA GLY A 46 -28.66 16.17 -5.03
C GLY A 46 -29.27 15.71 -3.70
N ASN A 47 -30.24 14.78 -3.71
CA ASN A 47 -30.78 14.23 -2.47
C ASN A 47 -29.86 13.13 -1.94
N ARG A 48 -29.63 13.13 -0.63
CA ARG A 48 -28.82 12.12 0.03
C ARG A 48 -29.60 10.81 0.16
N LEU A 49 -29.08 9.76 -0.46
CA LEU A 49 -29.69 8.42 -0.46
C LEU A 49 -29.17 7.57 0.70
N ALA A 50 -27.86 7.60 0.95
CA ALA A 50 -27.20 6.77 1.96
C ALA A 50 -25.89 7.39 2.42
N THR A 51 -25.26 6.77 3.45
CA THR A 51 -23.91 7.07 3.89
C THR A 51 -23.21 5.77 4.26
N VAL A 52 -21.99 5.60 3.80
CA VAL A 52 -21.09 4.52 4.20
C VAL A 52 -19.95 5.12 5.02
N ARG A 53 -19.66 4.55 6.19
CA ARG A 53 -18.65 5.07 7.13
C ARG A 53 -17.77 3.97 7.67
N ASP A 54 -16.52 4.34 7.94
CA ASP A 54 -15.65 3.65 8.88
C ASP A 54 -15.81 4.32 10.25
N GLU A 55 -16.67 3.74 11.09
CA GLU A 55 -17.01 4.32 12.41
C GLU A 55 -15.79 4.34 13.35
N GLU A 56 -14.85 3.41 13.21
CA GLU A 56 -13.62 3.41 14.02
C GLU A 56 -12.70 4.56 13.61
N ALA A 57 -12.49 4.73 12.32
CA ALA A 57 -11.69 5.85 11.80
C ALA A 57 -12.34 7.20 12.12
N VAL A 58 -13.66 7.32 12.06
CA VAL A 58 -14.37 8.54 12.47
C VAL A 58 -14.15 8.83 13.96
N ARG A 59 -14.19 7.82 14.81
CA ARG A 59 -13.96 7.96 16.24
C ARG A 59 -12.53 8.40 16.58
N LEU A 60 -11.53 7.88 15.84
CA LEU A 60 -10.11 8.14 16.09
C LEU A 60 -9.64 9.47 15.52
N TYR A 61 -10.08 9.82 14.31
CA TYR A 61 -9.53 10.93 13.52
C TYR A 61 -10.54 12.06 13.27
N GLY A 62 -11.78 11.91 13.69
CA GLY A 62 -12.86 12.83 13.34
C GLY A 62 -13.49 12.53 11.98
N LEU A 63 -14.56 13.24 11.65
CA LEU A 63 -15.30 13.03 10.41
C LEU A 63 -14.60 13.70 9.22
N MET A 64 -14.24 12.92 8.22
CA MET A 64 -13.66 13.36 6.95
C MET A 64 -14.54 12.82 5.80
N GLU A 65 -15.56 13.59 5.45
CA GLU A 65 -16.56 13.17 4.48
C GLU A 65 -16.17 13.52 3.04
N THR A 66 -16.52 12.65 2.11
CA THR A 66 -16.61 12.90 0.67
C THR A 66 -17.99 12.45 0.17
N HIS A 67 -18.25 12.62 -1.12
CA HIS A 67 -19.53 12.19 -1.71
C HIS A 67 -19.29 11.55 -3.09
N ILE A 68 -20.24 10.69 -3.45
CA ILE A 68 -20.39 10.13 -4.79
C ILE A 68 -21.84 10.34 -5.27
N THR A 69 -22.02 10.35 -6.58
CA THR A 69 -23.36 10.42 -7.19
C THR A 69 -23.70 9.07 -7.81
N GLN A 70 -24.79 8.46 -7.36
CA GLN A 70 -25.25 7.17 -7.88
C GLN A 70 -25.52 7.25 -9.38
N GLN A 71 -24.94 6.34 -10.15
CA GLN A 71 -25.20 6.14 -11.56
C GLN A 71 -26.20 4.99 -11.76
N ASP A 72 -26.94 5.03 -12.89
CA ASP A 72 -27.91 3.98 -13.21
C ASP A 72 -27.19 2.65 -13.50
N GLY A 73 -27.57 1.60 -12.77
CA GLY A 73 -27.02 0.26 -12.93
C GLY A 73 -25.72 -0.01 -12.15
N GLU A 74 -25.24 0.95 -11.35
CA GLU A 74 -24.04 0.80 -10.51
C GLU A 74 -24.43 0.58 -9.04
N ASP A 75 -23.62 -0.24 -8.34
CA ASP A 75 -23.73 -0.42 -6.90
C ASP A 75 -22.96 0.69 -6.17
N ALA A 76 -23.65 1.80 -5.90
CA ALA A 76 -23.06 2.94 -5.21
C ALA A 76 -22.56 2.61 -3.79
N GLN A 77 -23.06 1.54 -3.14
CA GLN A 77 -22.53 1.12 -1.84
C GLN A 77 -21.20 0.40 -1.99
N ALA A 78 -21.03 -0.41 -3.03
CA ALA A 78 -19.75 -1.03 -3.33
C ALA A 78 -18.69 0.03 -3.70
N GLU A 79 -19.05 0.99 -4.55
CA GLU A 79 -18.19 2.13 -4.89
C GLU A 79 -17.78 2.94 -3.65
N ALA A 80 -18.74 3.24 -2.76
CA ALA A 80 -18.46 3.97 -1.53
C ALA A 80 -17.49 3.22 -0.60
N ARG A 81 -17.59 1.88 -0.51
CA ARG A 81 -16.64 1.05 0.25
C ARG A 81 -15.25 1.08 -0.37
N GLN A 82 -15.17 0.98 -1.69
CA GLN A 82 -13.90 1.08 -2.41
C GLN A 82 -13.22 2.44 -2.16
N VAL A 83 -13.98 3.55 -2.18
CA VAL A 83 -13.45 4.88 -1.85
C VAL A 83 -12.88 4.93 -0.43
N LEU A 84 -13.54 4.29 0.56
CA LEU A 84 -13.03 4.23 1.93
C LEU A 84 -11.75 3.41 2.04
N GLU A 85 -11.63 2.31 1.29
CA GLU A 85 -10.40 1.50 1.25
C GLU A 85 -9.25 2.26 0.60
N GLU A 86 -9.48 2.89 -0.56
CA GLU A 86 -8.45 3.62 -1.31
C GLU A 86 -8.00 4.90 -0.60
N LYS A 87 -8.91 5.55 0.13
CA LYS A 87 -8.67 6.83 0.83
C LYS A 87 -8.64 6.68 2.35
N GLY A 88 -8.32 5.50 2.83
CA GLY A 88 -8.11 5.23 4.25
C GLY A 88 -6.82 5.87 4.79
N LEU A 89 -6.37 5.39 5.94
CA LEU A 89 -5.09 5.79 6.53
C LEU A 89 -3.94 5.42 5.58
N SER A 90 -3.23 6.43 5.09
CA SER A 90 -2.05 6.22 4.26
C SER A 90 -0.86 5.82 5.14
N ARG A 91 -0.17 4.74 4.77
CA ARG A 91 1.02 4.28 5.45
C ARG A 91 2.17 4.12 4.45
N THR A 92 3.22 4.89 4.64
CA THR A 92 4.46 4.79 3.88
C THR A 92 5.53 4.13 4.73
N ILE A 93 6.13 3.07 4.21
CA ILE A 93 7.22 2.34 4.86
C ILE A 93 8.49 2.61 4.07
N THR A 94 9.44 3.31 4.68
CA THR A 94 10.74 3.61 4.07
C THR A 94 11.83 2.76 4.73
N VAL A 95 12.62 2.07 3.92
CA VAL A 95 13.72 1.24 4.38
C VAL A 95 14.99 1.63 3.63
N SER A 96 16.06 1.97 4.37
CA SER A 96 17.40 2.17 3.81
C SER A 96 18.29 0.98 4.16
N CYS A 97 19.03 0.48 3.17
CA CYS A 97 19.90 -0.67 3.32
C CYS A 97 21.22 -0.48 2.57
N ILE A 98 22.17 -1.39 2.84
CA ILE A 98 23.38 -1.50 2.02
C ILE A 98 22.96 -1.74 0.57
N GLY A 99 23.58 -1.03 -0.36
CA GLY A 99 23.21 -1.01 -1.76
C GLY A 99 23.23 -2.41 -2.40
N ASP A 100 22.13 -2.72 -3.09
CA ASP A 100 21.98 -3.93 -3.88
C ASP A 100 21.17 -3.61 -5.14
N THR A 101 21.79 -3.75 -6.31
CA THR A 101 21.20 -3.43 -7.61
C THR A 101 19.99 -4.29 -7.99
N ARG A 102 19.73 -5.37 -7.24
CA ARG A 102 18.57 -6.24 -7.44
C ARG A 102 17.30 -5.69 -6.81
N LEU A 103 17.44 -4.77 -5.84
CA LEU A 103 16.33 -4.10 -5.17
C LEU A 103 15.77 -3.00 -6.07
N THR A 104 14.81 -3.37 -6.91
CA THR A 104 14.20 -2.46 -7.89
C THR A 104 12.69 -2.49 -7.80
N THR A 105 12.07 -1.37 -8.15
CA THR A 105 10.61 -1.19 -8.20
C THR A 105 9.92 -2.34 -8.93
N GLY A 106 8.77 -2.76 -8.42
CA GLY A 106 7.96 -3.84 -8.97
C GLY A 106 8.39 -5.25 -8.52
N LYS A 107 9.47 -5.39 -7.74
CA LYS A 107 9.89 -6.65 -7.13
C LYS A 107 9.44 -6.74 -5.67
N THR A 108 9.58 -7.92 -5.10
CA THR A 108 9.35 -8.14 -3.66
C THR A 108 10.65 -8.22 -2.89
N VAL A 109 10.57 -7.85 -1.60
CA VAL A 109 11.67 -7.98 -0.64
C VAL A 109 11.14 -8.50 0.69
N VAL A 110 11.91 -9.32 1.39
CA VAL A 110 11.61 -9.73 2.75
C VAL A 110 12.28 -8.79 3.71
N VAL A 111 11.51 -8.13 4.59
CA VAL A 111 12.07 -7.33 5.69
C VAL A 111 11.87 -8.09 6.99
N ARG A 112 12.89 -8.11 7.84
CA ARG A 112 12.86 -8.71 9.18
C ARG A 112 13.39 -7.72 10.20
N GLN A 113 12.52 -6.82 10.69
CA GLN A 113 12.83 -5.82 11.72
C GLN A 113 11.84 -5.91 12.88
N PRO A 114 12.02 -6.88 13.80
CA PRO A 114 11.07 -7.11 14.90
C PRO A 114 10.92 -5.93 15.85
N ALA A 115 11.97 -5.13 16.03
CA ALA A 115 11.96 -4.00 16.95
C ALA A 115 10.94 -2.90 16.57
N THR A 116 10.62 -2.75 15.28
CA THR A 116 9.62 -1.82 14.77
C THR A 116 8.34 -2.51 14.32
N GLY A 117 8.23 -3.83 14.53
CA GLY A 117 7.10 -4.63 14.05
C GLY A 117 7.10 -4.86 12.53
N LEU A 118 8.14 -4.39 11.82
CA LEU A 118 8.25 -4.48 10.37
C LEU A 118 8.84 -5.83 9.96
N SER A 119 7.97 -6.84 9.79
CA SER A 119 8.40 -8.17 9.37
C SER A 119 7.39 -8.77 8.39
N GLY A 120 7.87 -9.12 7.20
CA GLY A 120 7.00 -9.67 6.15
C GLY A 120 7.60 -9.58 4.76
N VAL A 121 6.77 -9.87 3.77
CA VAL A 121 7.07 -9.70 2.34
C VAL A 121 6.41 -8.41 1.87
N PHE A 122 7.18 -7.56 1.22
CA PHE A 122 6.75 -6.24 0.76
C PHE A 122 6.98 -6.10 -0.73
N TRP A 123 6.12 -5.35 -1.41
CA TRP A 123 6.39 -4.82 -2.73
C TRP A 123 7.29 -3.60 -2.63
N ILE A 124 8.23 -3.46 -3.56
CA ILE A 124 9.03 -2.25 -3.73
C ILE A 124 8.24 -1.32 -4.65
N GLU A 125 7.68 -0.25 -4.07
CA GLU A 125 6.93 0.79 -4.78
C GLU A 125 7.86 1.77 -5.48
N SER A 126 8.94 2.16 -4.79
CA SER A 126 10.00 2.99 -5.35
C SER A 126 11.37 2.56 -4.81
N ASP A 127 12.40 2.80 -5.60
CA ASP A 127 13.78 2.57 -5.22
C ASP A 127 14.65 3.78 -5.58
N GLN A 128 15.57 4.09 -4.69
CA GLN A 128 16.60 5.11 -4.89
C GLN A 128 17.96 4.52 -4.57
N HIS A 129 18.84 4.52 -5.56
CA HIS A 129 20.22 4.06 -5.43
C HIS A 129 21.19 5.24 -5.36
N SER A 130 22.03 5.28 -4.33
CA SER A 130 23.00 6.37 -4.13
C SER A 130 24.39 5.85 -3.90
N TRP A 131 25.36 6.48 -4.55
CA TRP A 131 26.80 6.23 -4.40
C TRP A 131 27.46 7.50 -3.94
N SER A 132 28.07 7.48 -2.77
CA SER A 132 28.77 8.63 -2.20
C SER A 132 29.87 8.19 -1.27
N GLY A 133 31.05 8.83 -1.40
CA GLY A 133 32.17 8.56 -0.50
C GLY A 133 32.66 7.11 -0.44
N GLY A 134 32.52 6.34 -1.53
CA GLY A 134 32.85 4.92 -1.57
C GLY A 134 31.78 4.00 -0.96
N SER A 135 30.65 4.56 -0.53
CA SER A 135 29.52 3.80 -0.01
C SER A 135 28.38 3.73 -1.02
N TYR A 136 27.74 2.57 -1.10
CA TYR A 136 26.54 2.36 -1.90
C TYR A 136 25.37 2.03 -1.00
N MET A 137 24.27 2.77 -1.15
CA MET A 137 23.02 2.61 -0.38
C MET A 137 21.83 2.49 -1.33
N THR A 138 20.83 1.74 -0.89
CA THR A 138 19.50 1.68 -1.52
C THR A 138 18.45 2.09 -0.50
N THR A 139 17.60 3.04 -0.88
CA THR A 139 16.40 3.45 -0.12
C THR A 139 15.18 2.98 -0.87
N LEU A 140 14.27 2.33 -0.16
CA LEU A 140 13.08 1.70 -0.70
C LEU A 140 11.84 2.30 -0.03
N GLU A 141 10.81 2.57 -0.82
CA GLU A 141 9.44 2.69 -0.31
C GLU A 141 8.74 1.36 -0.53
N LEU A 142 8.09 0.87 0.51
CA LEU A 142 7.54 -0.47 0.57
C LEU A 142 6.04 -0.46 0.81
N GLU A 143 5.34 -1.36 0.13
CA GLU A 143 3.93 -1.68 0.36
C GLU A 143 3.82 -3.10 0.91
N LEU A 144 2.98 -3.32 1.93
CA LEU A 144 2.75 -4.65 2.48
C LEU A 144 2.04 -5.52 1.43
N ARG A 145 2.66 -6.64 1.06
CA ARG A 145 2.02 -7.64 0.22
C ARG A 145 0.90 -8.33 1.00
N ASN A 146 -0.34 -8.02 0.67
CA ASN A 146 -1.48 -8.70 1.27
C ASN A 146 -1.62 -10.10 0.64
N MET A 147 -1.22 -11.15 1.34
CA MET A 147 -1.26 -12.53 0.85
C MET A 147 -2.68 -13.13 0.85
N MET A 148 -3.69 -12.41 1.33
CA MET A 148 -5.06 -12.94 1.46
C MET A 148 -5.85 -13.03 0.15
N TYR A 149 -5.41 -12.39 -0.93
CA TYR A 149 -6.13 -12.43 -2.21
C TYR A 149 -5.81 -13.62 -3.12
N GLN A 150 -4.95 -14.56 -2.70
CA GLN A 150 -4.55 -15.70 -3.53
C GLN A 150 -5.18 -17.05 -3.12
N SER A 151 -6.09 -17.10 -2.16
CA SER A 151 -6.67 -18.38 -1.70
C SER A 151 -8.03 -18.75 -2.30
N GLU A 152 -8.53 -18.03 -3.29
CA GLU A 152 -9.79 -18.40 -3.98
C GLU A 152 -9.56 -18.70 -5.47
N SER A 153 -8.70 -19.64 -5.77
CA SER A 153 -8.73 -20.37 -7.03
C SER A 153 -8.25 -21.80 -6.83
N GLY A 154 -8.86 -22.48 -5.87
CA GLY A 154 -8.80 -23.92 -5.72
C GLY A 154 -10.01 -24.51 -6.44
N GLY A 155 -9.86 -24.78 -7.74
CA GLY A 155 -10.84 -25.53 -8.49
C GLY A 155 -11.06 -26.90 -7.91
N ASP A 156 -12.32 -27.32 -7.91
CA ASP A 156 -12.79 -28.65 -7.64
C ASP A 156 -11.98 -29.70 -8.42
N LEU A 157 -11.45 -30.65 -7.72
CA LEU A 157 -11.00 -31.90 -8.29
C LEU A 157 -12.02 -32.98 -7.90
N GLU A 158 -12.85 -33.35 -8.87
CA GLU A 158 -13.42 -34.68 -8.89
C GLU A 158 -12.33 -35.74 -9.09
#